data_e3c6075e4e275e21f4ec83d945cb4616
#
_entry.id   e3c6075e4e275e21f4ec83d945cb4616
#
_cell.length_a   1.000
_cell.length_b   1.000
_cell.length_c   1.000
_cell.angle_alpha   90.00
_cell.angle_beta   90.00
_cell.angle_gamma   90.00
#
_symmetry.space_group_name_H-M   'P 1'
#
loop_
_entity.id
_entity.type
_entity.pdbx_description
1 polymer ?
#
loop_
_entity_poly.entity_id
_entity_poly.type
_entity_poly.pdbx_seq_one_letter_code
_entity_poly.pdbx_strand_id
1 'polypeptide(L)'
;MDSINVRAYGAVGDGFADDWAALQRAIDEGKGGEVYIPAGIYRVPHTLMVPSHTHICADADARIFHCGSTIKRRGDFLLSNRGAGDCDISIDGGIWDGNYDGVNNNKPSDLFDPEAWSGATLNFNGVKNLHLSNMRVENSVVYFIRMGDIDGFNIEHIRFDAQKLAYNQDGLHFGGGCRNGVVNDISAFSGETNDDMIALNADDSIVRLENRDLMRAPIENISFSNIHAANCYTAVRMLSVDHAIRNISINNLECGCRHYAINMDGARYCRTPLFREDEMPFGCGLIENVSINGMRVFASDEEAHDPLICVETTCRNFTMNGFERILKRDKQPETKQTLLVRNMVNTAIELGCGNERHNIDMRVKSDRFETREIFDYLAINQK
;
A
#
# COMPACT_ATOMS: atom_id res chain seq x y z
N MET A 1 33.61 2.88 0.78
CA MET A 1 33.77 1.90 -0.32
C MET A 1 33.47 2.65 -1.60
N ASP A 2 34.16 2.33 -2.69
CA ASP A 2 33.88 3.00 -3.95
C ASP A 2 32.52 2.53 -4.48
N SER A 3 31.75 3.44 -5.06
CA SER A 3 30.43 3.13 -5.66
C SER A 3 30.64 2.27 -6.90
N ILE A 4 29.88 1.19 -7.02
CA ILE A 4 29.90 0.27 -8.18
C ILE A 4 28.94 0.81 -9.24
N ASN A 5 29.48 1.23 -10.39
CA ASN A 5 28.66 1.68 -11.51
C ASN A 5 28.25 0.47 -12.39
N VAL A 6 26.95 0.29 -12.61
CA VAL A 6 26.42 -0.83 -13.39
C VAL A 6 26.94 -0.89 -14.82
N ARG A 7 27.35 0.25 -15.40
CA ARG A 7 27.93 0.28 -16.76
C ARG A 7 29.28 -0.44 -16.82
N ALA A 8 30.04 -0.47 -15.72
CA ALA A 8 31.27 -1.23 -15.64
C ALA A 8 31.04 -2.75 -15.73
N TYR A 9 29.82 -3.19 -15.48
CA TYR A 9 29.38 -4.60 -15.59
C TYR A 9 28.71 -4.90 -16.93
N GLY A 10 28.63 -3.92 -17.83
CA GLY A 10 28.11 -4.09 -19.16
C GLY A 10 26.65 -3.64 -19.33
N ALA A 11 26.06 -2.97 -18.34
CA ALA A 11 24.74 -2.37 -18.53
C ALA A 11 24.81 -1.26 -19.56
N VAL A 12 23.91 -1.29 -20.54
CA VAL A 12 23.85 -0.36 -21.67
C VAL A 12 22.91 0.79 -21.38
N GLY A 13 21.71 0.51 -20.89
CA GLY A 13 20.70 1.53 -20.56
C GLY A 13 20.20 2.31 -21.76
N ASP A 14 20.08 1.68 -22.93
CA ASP A 14 19.62 2.28 -24.20
C ASP A 14 18.15 2.02 -24.51
N GLY A 15 17.46 1.25 -23.66
CA GLY A 15 16.06 0.84 -23.83
C GLY A 15 15.85 -0.37 -24.75
N PHE A 16 16.92 -0.94 -25.32
CA PHE A 16 16.86 -2.08 -26.26
C PHE A 16 17.60 -3.29 -25.74
N ALA A 17 18.80 -3.10 -25.18
CA ALA A 17 19.60 -4.18 -24.62
C ALA A 17 18.93 -4.81 -23.40
N ASP A 18 19.17 -6.09 -23.18
CA ASP A 18 18.86 -6.78 -21.94
C ASP A 18 19.95 -6.46 -20.90
N ASP A 19 19.60 -5.65 -19.94
CA ASP A 19 20.52 -5.17 -18.90
C ASP A 19 20.49 -6.02 -17.62
N TRP A 20 19.56 -7.00 -17.52
CA TRP A 20 19.35 -7.74 -16.28
C TRP A 20 20.62 -8.37 -15.72
N ALA A 21 21.37 -9.10 -16.55
CA ALA A 21 22.56 -9.82 -16.07
C ALA A 21 23.68 -8.89 -15.59
N ALA A 22 23.79 -7.71 -16.22
CA ALA A 22 24.75 -6.69 -15.82
C ALA A 22 24.36 -6.01 -14.50
N LEU A 23 23.08 -5.61 -14.38
CA LEU A 23 22.53 -5.05 -13.16
C LEU A 23 22.65 -6.05 -12.00
N GLN A 24 22.24 -7.30 -12.21
CA GLN A 24 22.28 -8.32 -11.15
C GLN A 24 23.71 -8.58 -10.67
N ARG A 25 24.69 -8.67 -11.57
CA ARG A 25 26.10 -8.84 -11.16
C ARG A 25 26.60 -7.65 -10.36
N ALA A 26 26.28 -6.42 -10.78
CA ALA A 26 26.66 -5.22 -10.03
C ALA A 26 26.04 -5.22 -8.63
N ILE A 27 24.77 -5.62 -8.50
CA ILE A 27 24.06 -5.75 -7.21
C ILE A 27 24.73 -6.84 -6.35
N ASP A 28 25.09 -7.98 -6.93
CA ASP A 28 25.71 -9.10 -6.21
C ASP A 28 27.10 -8.76 -5.67
N GLU A 29 27.88 -8.05 -6.45
CA GLU A 29 29.23 -7.61 -6.06
C GLU A 29 29.20 -6.35 -5.19
N GLY A 30 28.13 -5.56 -5.28
CA GLY A 30 27.90 -4.35 -4.47
C GLY A 30 27.52 -4.59 -3.02
N LYS A 31 27.38 -5.84 -2.61
CA LYS A 31 27.04 -6.19 -1.22
C LYS A 31 28.00 -5.52 -0.22
N GLY A 32 27.42 -4.76 0.70
CA GLY A 32 28.19 -3.99 1.69
C GLY A 32 28.65 -2.62 1.19
N GLY A 33 28.22 -2.18 0.01
CA GLY A 33 28.54 -0.89 -0.59
C GLY A 33 27.39 -0.33 -1.42
N GLU A 34 27.71 0.67 -2.22
CA GLU A 34 26.76 1.36 -3.09
C GLU A 34 26.84 0.83 -4.53
N VAL A 35 25.67 0.60 -5.12
CA VAL A 35 25.49 0.29 -6.55
C VAL A 35 24.83 1.47 -7.23
N TYR A 36 25.56 2.13 -8.11
CA TYR A 36 25.07 3.30 -8.85
C TYR A 36 24.51 2.92 -10.22
N ILE A 37 23.26 3.33 -10.47
CA ILE A 37 22.58 3.18 -11.75
C ILE A 37 22.47 4.57 -12.39
N PRO A 38 23.30 4.90 -13.39
CA PRO A 38 23.24 6.21 -14.04
C PRO A 38 21.98 6.38 -14.90
N ALA A 39 21.68 7.60 -15.31
CA ALA A 39 20.59 7.92 -16.23
C ALA A 39 20.62 7.01 -17.47
N GLY A 40 19.44 6.51 -17.87
CA GLY A 40 19.26 5.58 -18.98
C GLY A 40 17.97 4.79 -18.88
N ILE A 41 17.70 3.92 -19.85
CA ILE A 41 16.53 3.06 -19.89
C ILE A 41 16.99 1.60 -19.87
N TYR A 42 16.84 0.94 -18.73
CA TYR A 42 17.34 -0.41 -18.49
C TYR A 42 16.22 -1.44 -18.59
N ARG A 43 16.35 -2.38 -19.51
CA ARG A 43 15.37 -3.45 -19.70
C ARG A 43 15.71 -4.65 -18.81
N VAL A 44 14.71 -5.10 -18.04
CA VAL A 44 14.87 -6.16 -17.04
C VAL A 44 13.80 -7.23 -17.27
N PRO A 45 14.14 -8.37 -17.88
CA PRO A 45 13.18 -9.46 -18.13
C PRO A 45 12.95 -10.37 -16.92
N HIS A 46 13.81 -10.31 -15.91
CA HIS A 46 13.73 -11.13 -14.72
C HIS A 46 13.89 -10.28 -13.46
N THR A 47 13.36 -10.76 -12.34
CA THR A 47 13.48 -10.08 -11.05
C THR A 47 14.93 -9.76 -10.70
N LEU A 48 15.20 -8.51 -10.34
CA LEU A 48 16.45 -8.13 -9.69
C LEU A 48 16.39 -8.51 -8.22
N MET A 49 17.33 -9.34 -7.78
CA MET A 49 17.37 -9.87 -6.42
C MET A 49 18.40 -9.13 -5.58
N VAL A 50 17.92 -8.39 -4.58
CA VAL A 50 18.77 -7.54 -3.72
C VAL A 50 19.16 -8.30 -2.46
N PRO A 51 20.45 -8.53 -2.21
CA PRO A 51 20.94 -9.15 -0.97
C PRO A 51 20.99 -8.15 0.20
N SER A 52 21.14 -8.67 1.41
CA SER A 52 21.42 -7.86 2.60
C SER A 52 22.62 -6.93 2.43
N HIS A 53 22.59 -5.79 3.12
CA HIS A 53 23.65 -4.77 3.15
C HIS A 53 23.94 -4.15 1.77
N THR A 54 22.90 -3.93 0.96
CA THR A 54 23.02 -3.34 -0.37
C THR A 54 22.36 -1.97 -0.39
N HIS A 55 23.07 -0.98 -0.91
CA HIS A 55 22.55 0.34 -1.20
C HIS A 55 22.51 0.55 -2.72
N ILE A 56 21.34 0.68 -3.31
CA ILE A 56 21.16 1.06 -4.71
C ILE A 56 20.87 2.55 -4.78
N CYS A 57 21.72 3.28 -5.52
CA CYS A 57 21.54 4.68 -5.82
C CYS A 57 21.27 4.83 -7.31
N ALA A 58 20.04 5.15 -7.70
CA ALA A 58 19.68 5.33 -9.09
C ALA A 58 19.50 6.83 -9.40
N ASP A 59 20.05 7.26 -10.54
CA ASP A 59 19.81 8.60 -11.04
C ASP A 59 18.31 8.85 -11.23
N ALA A 60 17.87 10.09 -11.03
CA ALA A 60 16.45 10.45 -11.17
C ALA A 60 15.87 10.12 -12.57
N ASP A 61 16.73 10.10 -13.59
CA ASP A 61 16.40 9.75 -14.97
C ASP A 61 16.79 8.29 -15.33
N ALA A 62 17.20 7.49 -14.36
CA ALA A 62 17.39 6.05 -14.54
C ALA A 62 16.02 5.35 -14.51
N ARG A 63 15.55 4.88 -15.65
CA ARG A 63 14.33 4.09 -15.79
C ARG A 63 14.67 2.61 -15.86
N ILE A 64 14.27 1.87 -14.86
CA ILE A 64 14.40 0.41 -14.79
C ILE A 64 13.00 -0.18 -15.06
N PHE A 65 12.82 -0.90 -16.15
CA PHE A 65 11.50 -1.38 -16.50
C PHE A 65 11.44 -2.87 -16.77
N HIS A 66 10.36 -3.47 -16.31
CA HIS A 66 10.10 -4.88 -16.52
C HIS A 66 9.71 -5.11 -17.99
N CYS A 67 10.51 -5.87 -18.74
CA CYS A 67 10.22 -6.09 -20.14
C CYS A 67 9.46 -7.39 -20.46
N GLY A 68 8.88 -7.99 -19.43
CA GLY A 68 8.07 -9.19 -19.53
C GLY A 68 8.90 -10.45 -19.73
N SER A 69 8.75 -11.40 -18.83
CA SER A 69 9.17 -12.78 -19.08
C SER A 69 8.11 -13.48 -19.90
N THR A 70 8.52 -14.28 -20.88
CA THR A 70 7.63 -15.23 -21.56
C THR A 70 7.14 -16.33 -20.61
N ILE A 71 7.79 -16.45 -19.46
CA ILE A 71 7.45 -17.42 -18.40
C ILE A 71 6.82 -16.63 -17.26
N LYS A 72 5.50 -16.59 -17.24
CA LYS A 72 4.75 -16.07 -16.13
C LYS A 72 4.97 -16.99 -14.92
N ARG A 73 5.69 -16.50 -13.93
CA ARG A 73 5.91 -17.22 -12.68
C ARG A 73 5.28 -16.43 -11.56
N ARG A 74 4.74 -17.14 -10.58
CA ARG A 74 4.41 -16.51 -9.32
C ARG A 74 5.69 -15.91 -8.73
N GLY A 75 5.61 -14.62 -8.32
CA GLY A 75 6.75 -13.91 -7.77
C GLY A 75 7.66 -13.26 -8.81
N ASP A 76 7.21 -13.07 -10.04
CA ASP A 76 7.90 -12.21 -10.99
C ASP A 76 7.67 -10.74 -10.62
N PHE A 77 8.63 -10.16 -9.95
CA PHE A 77 8.70 -8.75 -9.60
C PHE A 77 9.75 -8.05 -10.47
N LEU A 78 9.71 -6.75 -10.56
CA LEU A 78 10.84 -6.02 -11.13
C LEU A 78 12.06 -6.12 -10.20
N LEU A 79 11.81 -5.94 -8.89
CA LEU A 79 12.85 -6.06 -7.87
C LEU A 79 12.29 -6.72 -6.62
N SER A 80 13.08 -7.56 -5.98
CA SER A 80 12.76 -8.17 -4.68
C SER A 80 14.02 -8.38 -3.84
N ASN A 81 13.87 -8.42 -2.51
CA ASN A 81 14.93 -8.97 -1.67
C ASN A 81 15.08 -10.49 -1.91
N ARG A 82 16.22 -11.08 -1.54
CA ARG A 82 16.54 -12.48 -1.81
C ARG A 82 15.74 -13.46 -0.97
N GLY A 83 15.49 -13.11 0.28
CA GLY A 83 14.76 -14.03 1.15
C GLY A 83 14.47 -13.48 2.53
N ALA A 84 13.69 -14.23 3.29
CA ALA A 84 13.41 -13.89 4.67
C ALA A 84 14.69 -13.85 5.51
N GLY A 85 14.82 -12.79 6.31
CA GLY A 85 16.00 -12.55 7.13
C GLY A 85 17.05 -11.63 6.50
N ASP A 86 16.82 -11.16 5.28
CA ASP A 86 17.62 -10.06 4.71
C ASP A 86 17.55 -8.82 5.59
N CYS A 87 18.61 -8.01 5.55
CA CYS A 87 18.68 -6.79 6.34
C CYS A 87 19.47 -5.67 5.64
N ASP A 88 19.24 -4.44 6.11
CA ASP A 88 19.99 -3.25 5.68
C ASP A 88 19.97 -3.07 4.15
N ILE A 89 18.75 -3.03 3.59
CA ILE A 89 18.54 -2.76 2.18
C ILE A 89 18.08 -1.32 2.02
N SER A 90 18.77 -0.58 1.15
CA SER A 90 18.43 0.80 0.82
C SER A 90 18.33 0.99 -0.68
N ILE A 91 17.29 1.67 -1.14
CA ILE A 91 17.10 2.05 -2.54
C ILE A 91 16.74 3.52 -2.59
N ASP A 92 17.57 4.30 -3.25
CA ASP A 92 17.40 5.74 -3.44
C ASP A 92 17.31 6.08 -4.92
N GLY A 93 16.29 6.84 -5.30
CA GLY A 93 16.13 7.35 -6.65
C GLY A 93 15.54 6.36 -7.66
N GLY A 94 15.56 6.79 -8.92
CA GLY A 94 15.14 6.02 -10.08
C GLY A 94 13.65 6.00 -10.37
N ILE A 95 13.34 5.53 -11.58
CA ILE A 95 11.99 5.26 -12.07
C ILE A 95 11.86 3.75 -12.22
N TRP A 96 11.03 3.14 -11.38
CA TRP A 96 10.77 1.71 -11.34
C TRP A 96 9.46 1.41 -12.03
N ASP A 97 9.52 0.93 -13.27
CA ASP A 97 8.38 0.82 -14.18
C ASP A 97 7.95 -0.65 -14.32
N GLY A 98 6.79 -0.97 -13.79
CA GLY A 98 6.18 -2.30 -13.89
C GLY A 98 5.73 -2.66 -15.30
N ASN A 99 5.72 -1.70 -16.23
CA ASN A 99 5.41 -1.89 -17.65
C ASN A 99 4.10 -2.65 -17.90
N TYR A 100 3.03 -2.18 -17.33
CA TYR A 100 1.71 -2.83 -17.36
C TYR A 100 1.36 -3.43 -18.73
N ASP A 101 1.52 -2.66 -19.82
CA ASP A 101 1.16 -3.10 -21.16
C ASP A 101 2.08 -4.18 -21.74
N GLY A 102 3.36 -4.14 -21.38
CA GLY A 102 4.35 -5.10 -21.87
C GLY A 102 4.36 -6.42 -21.10
N VAL A 103 3.97 -6.40 -19.84
CA VAL A 103 4.03 -7.56 -18.94
C VAL A 103 2.67 -8.23 -18.78
N ASN A 104 1.62 -7.44 -18.62
CA ASN A 104 0.26 -7.94 -18.48
C ASN A 104 -0.37 -8.22 -19.85
N ASN A 105 -0.04 -9.32 -20.42
CA ASN A 105 -0.51 -9.72 -21.75
C ASN A 105 -2.00 -9.87 -21.88
N ASN A 106 -2.83 -9.50 -20.93
CA ASN A 106 -4.20 -9.84 -21.20
C ASN A 106 -5.32 -9.37 -20.38
N LYS A 107 -5.23 -8.70 -19.33
CA LYS A 107 -6.54 -8.64 -18.70
C LYS A 107 -6.63 -7.53 -17.67
N PRO A 108 -7.39 -6.50 -18.02
CA PRO A 108 -8.20 -5.87 -17.02
C PRO A 108 -9.25 -6.95 -16.61
N SER A 109 -8.97 -7.80 -15.70
CA SER A 109 -9.99 -8.68 -15.12
C SER A 109 -9.79 -8.67 -13.63
N ASP A 110 -10.91 -8.68 -12.93
CA ASP A 110 -11.02 -8.93 -11.50
C ASP A 110 -10.38 -10.28 -11.12
N LEU A 111 -10.00 -11.06 -12.10
CA LEU A 111 -9.42 -12.37 -12.01
C LEU A 111 -7.97 -12.28 -12.47
N PHE A 112 -7.17 -11.64 -11.66
CA PHE A 112 -5.73 -11.80 -11.67
C PHE A 112 -5.41 -13.29 -11.44
N ASP A 113 -4.53 -13.87 -12.24
CA ASP A 113 -4.09 -15.25 -12.03
C ASP A 113 -2.89 -15.29 -11.07
N PRO A 114 -3.13 -15.47 -9.78
CA PRO A 114 -2.08 -15.42 -8.77
C PRO A 114 -1.13 -16.62 -8.82
N GLU A 115 -1.50 -17.68 -9.55
CA GLU A 115 -0.62 -18.83 -9.77
C GLU A 115 0.41 -18.54 -10.86
N ALA A 116 0.06 -17.67 -11.80
CA ALA A 116 0.94 -17.31 -12.89
C ALA A 116 1.86 -16.15 -12.52
N TRP A 117 1.38 -15.19 -11.72
CA TRP A 117 2.12 -13.95 -11.49
C TRP A 117 1.52 -13.10 -10.35
N SER A 118 2.37 -12.48 -9.52
CA SER A 118 1.94 -11.63 -8.41
C SER A 118 1.65 -10.19 -8.80
N GLY A 119 2.30 -9.67 -9.84
CA GLY A 119 2.05 -8.35 -10.38
C GLY A 119 2.64 -7.15 -9.64
N ALA A 120 3.29 -7.35 -8.51
CA ALA A 120 3.93 -6.24 -7.80
C ALA A 120 5.18 -5.74 -8.55
N THR A 121 5.41 -4.43 -8.56
CA THR A 121 6.63 -3.87 -9.14
C THR A 121 7.81 -4.09 -8.20
N LEU A 122 7.70 -3.66 -6.95
CA LEU A 122 8.72 -3.90 -5.93
C LEU A 122 8.14 -4.80 -4.83
N ASN A 123 8.93 -5.76 -4.37
CA ASN A 123 8.53 -6.71 -3.34
C ASN A 123 9.59 -6.86 -2.26
N PHE A 124 9.20 -6.73 -1.01
CA PHE A 124 10.05 -6.97 0.14
C PHE A 124 9.33 -7.86 1.15
N ASN A 125 9.95 -8.96 1.55
CA ASN A 125 9.36 -9.88 2.51
C ASN A 125 10.43 -10.42 3.47
N GLY A 126 10.19 -10.26 4.78
CA GLY A 126 11.11 -10.71 5.83
C GLY A 126 12.40 -9.88 5.90
N VAL A 127 12.32 -8.56 5.77
CA VAL A 127 13.50 -7.67 5.78
C VAL A 127 13.58 -6.88 7.08
N LYS A 128 14.79 -6.70 7.62
CA LYS A 128 15.09 -5.77 8.70
C LYS A 128 15.83 -4.55 8.16
N ASN A 129 15.42 -3.36 8.58
CA ASN A 129 15.97 -2.08 8.13
C ASN A 129 15.87 -1.88 6.61
N LEU A 130 14.65 -1.64 6.13
CA LEU A 130 14.37 -1.28 4.75
C LEU A 130 14.31 0.24 4.59
N HIS A 131 15.02 0.78 3.62
CA HIS A 131 14.99 2.20 3.28
C HIS A 131 14.65 2.42 1.81
N LEU A 132 13.57 3.16 1.53
CA LEU A 132 13.15 3.50 0.18
C LEU A 132 12.96 5.00 0.09
N SER A 133 13.65 5.66 -0.85
CA SER A 133 13.59 7.13 -0.94
C SER A 133 13.69 7.65 -2.37
N ASN A 134 13.08 8.84 -2.61
CA ASN A 134 13.23 9.62 -3.83
C ASN A 134 12.86 8.87 -5.13
N MET A 135 11.89 7.96 -5.06
CA MET A 135 11.59 7.04 -6.16
C MET A 135 10.29 7.42 -6.87
N ARG A 136 10.23 7.11 -8.16
CA ARG A 136 8.97 6.97 -8.88
C ARG A 136 8.72 5.50 -9.15
N VAL A 137 7.52 5.02 -8.83
CA VAL A 137 7.09 3.67 -9.16
C VAL A 137 5.90 3.78 -10.10
N GLU A 138 6.02 3.22 -11.30
CA GLU A 138 5.10 3.48 -12.39
C GLU A 138 4.51 2.20 -12.98
N ASN A 139 3.32 2.32 -13.54
CA ASN A 139 2.68 1.31 -14.40
C ASN A 139 2.67 -0.09 -13.80
N SER A 140 2.45 -0.19 -12.50
CA SER A 140 2.35 -1.48 -11.84
C SER A 140 1.11 -2.23 -12.32
N VAL A 141 1.22 -3.55 -12.41
CA VAL A 141 0.09 -4.37 -12.80
C VAL A 141 -0.86 -4.63 -11.64
N VAL A 142 -0.29 -4.81 -10.44
CA VAL A 142 -1.05 -4.95 -9.20
C VAL A 142 -0.45 -3.98 -8.18
N TYR A 143 0.28 -4.42 -7.19
CA TYR A 143 0.87 -3.56 -6.17
C TYR A 143 2.08 -2.78 -6.69
N PHE A 144 2.19 -1.50 -6.36
CA PHE A 144 3.41 -0.73 -6.65
C PHE A 144 4.56 -1.18 -5.74
N ILE A 145 4.35 -1.16 -4.42
CA ILE A 145 5.32 -1.66 -3.44
C ILE A 145 4.59 -2.60 -2.48
N ARG A 146 4.97 -3.88 -2.51
CA ARG A 146 4.42 -4.93 -1.66
C ARG A 146 5.42 -5.28 -0.57
N MET A 147 4.97 -5.29 0.67
CA MET A 147 5.80 -5.55 1.85
C MET A 147 5.12 -6.56 2.77
N GLY A 148 5.91 -7.43 3.39
CA GLY A 148 5.47 -8.36 4.43
C GLY A 148 6.59 -8.63 5.42
N ASP A 149 6.28 -8.76 6.70
CA ASP A 149 7.26 -9.04 7.78
C ASP A 149 8.49 -8.13 7.75
N ILE A 150 8.26 -6.82 7.66
CA ILE A 150 9.34 -5.82 7.67
C ILE A 150 9.50 -5.25 9.07
N ASP A 151 10.70 -5.31 9.63
CA ASP A 151 11.02 -4.75 10.95
C ASP A 151 12.01 -3.60 10.85
N GLY A 152 11.53 -2.40 11.10
CA GLY A 152 12.29 -1.16 10.91
C GLY A 152 12.32 -0.75 9.44
N PHE A 153 11.63 0.34 9.11
CA PHE A 153 11.68 0.88 7.75
C PHE A 153 11.50 2.40 7.73
N ASN A 154 12.09 3.02 6.72
CA ASN A 154 11.84 4.40 6.36
C ASN A 154 11.52 4.48 4.87
N ILE A 155 10.34 5.03 4.53
CA ILE A 155 9.86 5.18 3.17
C ILE A 155 9.51 6.64 2.97
N GLU A 156 10.19 7.31 2.07
CA GLU A 156 10.01 8.76 1.92
C GLU A 156 10.17 9.25 0.47
N HIS A 157 9.43 10.31 0.14
CA HIS A 157 9.47 10.93 -1.18
C HIS A 157 9.18 9.93 -2.33
N ILE A 158 8.09 9.16 -2.19
CA ILE A 158 7.67 8.18 -3.20
C ILE A 158 6.52 8.76 -4.02
N ARG A 159 6.60 8.59 -5.33
CA ARG A 159 5.55 8.97 -6.28
C ARG A 159 5.06 7.77 -7.05
N PHE A 160 3.75 7.60 -7.07
CA PHE A 160 3.08 6.58 -7.87
C PHE A 160 2.46 7.20 -9.10
N ASP A 161 2.54 6.49 -10.23
CA ASP A 161 1.89 6.86 -11.48
C ASP A 161 1.46 5.61 -12.25
N ALA A 162 0.23 5.58 -12.74
CA ALA A 162 -0.28 4.50 -13.56
C ALA A 162 -0.98 5.07 -14.78
N GLN A 163 -0.48 4.80 -15.96
CA GLN A 163 -1.13 5.20 -17.21
C GLN A 163 -2.41 4.40 -17.47
N LYS A 164 -2.50 3.19 -16.93
CA LYS A 164 -3.68 2.36 -16.98
C LYS A 164 -4.06 1.90 -15.58
N LEU A 165 -5.33 2.03 -15.27
CA LEU A 165 -5.89 1.56 -14.01
C LEU A 165 -6.21 0.08 -14.12
N ALA A 166 -5.77 -0.70 -13.14
CA ALA A 166 -6.07 -2.12 -12.98
C ALA A 166 -6.49 -2.40 -11.53
N TYR A 167 -7.13 -3.52 -11.32
CA TYR A 167 -7.53 -3.95 -9.98
C TYR A 167 -6.32 -4.24 -9.10
N ASN A 168 -6.45 -4.00 -7.80
CA ASN A 168 -5.43 -4.20 -6.77
C ASN A 168 -4.12 -3.42 -7.04
N GLN A 169 -4.19 -2.24 -7.66
CA GLN A 169 -3.04 -1.34 -7.80
C GLN A 169 -2.86 -0.49 -6.53
N ASP A 170 -2.48 -1.15 -5.43
CA ASP A 170 -2.16 -0.45 -4.19
C ASP A 170 -0.83 0.30 -4.32
N GLY A 171 -0.75 1.47 -3.74
CA GLY A 171 0.51 2.21 -3.64
C GLY A 171 1.50 1.50 -2.71
N LEU A 172 1.29 1.64 -1.40
CA LEU A 172 2.03 0.91 -0.37
C LEU A 172 1.16 -0.20 0.21
N HIS A 173 1.53 -1.43 -0.03
CA HIS A 173 0.84 -2.61 0.48
C HIS A 173 1.64 -3.27 1.59
N PHE A 174 1.17 -3.17 2.83
CA PHE A 174 1.75 -3.79 4.01
C PHE A 174 0.98 -5.05 4.39
N GLY A 175 1.59 -6.20 4.25
CA GLY A 175 1.12 -7.45 4.82
C GLY A 175 1.49 -7.61 6.29
N GLY A 176 1.04 -8.68 6.92
CA GLY A 176 1.30 -8.94 8.34
C GLY A 176 2.78 -8.97 8.70
N GLY A 177 3.08 -8.61 9.95
CA GLY A 177 4.43 -8.57 10.50
C GLY A 177 5.20 -7.26 10.26
N CYS A 178 4.66 -6.32 9.47
CA CYS A 178 5.29 -5.02 9.26
C CYS A 178 5.20 -4.15 10.53
N ARG A 179 6.34 -3.62 10.99
CA ARG A 179 6.40 -2.86 12.24
C ARG A 179 7.58 -1.89 12.30
N ASN A 180 7.46 -0.91 13.21
CA ASN A 180 8.52 0.05 13.54
C ASN A 180 8.93 0.90 12.33
N GLY A 181 7.94 1.49 11.66
CA GLY A 181 8.16 2.19 10.40
C GLY A 181 7.80 3.66 10.41
N VAL A 182 8.45 4.39 9.53
CA VAL A 182 8.13 5.78 9.20
C VAL A 182 7.88 5.89 7.70
N VAL A 183 6.78 6.53 7.34
CA VAL A 183 6.39 6.80 5.94
C VAL A 183 6.09 8.27 5.81
N ASN A 184 6.77 8.94 4.87
CA ASN A 184 6.64 10.38 4.71
C ASN A 184 6.67 10.80 3.24
N ASP A 185 5.81 11.75 2.88
CA ASP A 185 5.74 12.35 1.55
C ASP A 185 5.51 11.30 0.43
N ILE A 186 4.30 10.74 0.44
CA ILE A 186 3.85 9.78 -0.54
C ILE A 186 2.76 10.40 -1.39
N SER A 187 2.91 10.34 -2.71
CA SER A 187 1.96 10.99 -3.61
C SER A 187 1.62 10.14 -4.83
N ALA A 188 0.37 10.28 -5.28
CA ALA A 188 -0.11 9.76 -6.54
C ALA A 188 -0.73 10.90 -7.35
N PHE A 189 -0.24 11.14 -8.56
CA PHE A 189 -0.62 12.32 -9.34
C PHE A 189 -1.61 12.00 -10.44
N SER A 190 -1.17 11.67 -11.62
CA SER A 190 -2.03 11.73 -12.80
C SER A 190 -2.64 10.42 -13.22
N GLY A 191 -2.15 9.35 -12.76
CA GLY A 191 -2.67 8.03 -13.10
C GLY A 191 -2.97 7.19 -11.88
N GLU A 192 -2.77 7.68 -10.74
CA GLU A 192 -3.23 7.25 -9.42
C GLU A 192 -3.03 5.78 -9.08
N THR A 193 -3.20 5.48 -7.83
CA THR A 193 -3.41 4.10 -7.39
C THR A 193 -4.86 3.71 -7.66
N ASN A 194 -5.09 2.62 -8.39
CA ASN A 194 -6.46 2.18 -8.67
C ASN A 194 -7.06 1.29 -7.59
N ASP A 195 -6.33 1.07 -6.51
CA ASP A 195 -6.83 0.47 -5.28
C ASP A 195 -6.37 1.34 -4.10
N ASP A 196 -5.93 0.76 -3.02
CA ASP A 196 -5.60 1.48 -1.81
C ASP A 196 -4.30 2.29 -1.97
N MET A 197 -4.29 3.56 -1.60
CA MET A 197 -3.05 4.33 -1.57
C MET A 197 -2.09 3.76 -0.52
N ILE A 198 -2.65 3.40 0.64
CA ILE A 198 -1.99 2.70 1.73
C ILE A 198 -2.89 1.56 2.18
N ALA A 199 -2.44 0.32 2.06
CA ALA A 199 -3.09 -0.86 2.58
C ALA A 199 -2.31 -1.42 3.76
N LEU A 200 -2.95 -1.54 4.92
CA LEU A 200 -2.45 -2.21 6.11
C LEU A 200 -3.27 -3.50 6.29
N ASN A 201 -2.78 -4.61 5.80
CA ASN A 201 -3.53 -5.85 5.69
C ASN A 201 -2.90 -6.96 6.53
N ALA A 202 -3.22 -6.99 7.83
CA ALA A 202 -2.61 -7.93 8.79
C ALA A 202 -2.90 -9.41 8.46
N ASP A 203 -4.03 -9.67 7.81
CA ASP A 203 -4.51 -11.01 7.49
C ASP A 203 -4.82 -11.20 6.00
N ASP A 204 -4.13 -10.52 5.14
CA ASP A 204 -4.46 -10.44 3.71
C ASP A 204 -4.44 -11.81 3.02
N SER A 205 -3.61 -12.73 3.46
CA SER A 205 -3.56 -14.09 2.92
C SER A 205 -4.87 -14.90 3.10
N ILE A 206 -5.81 -14.44 3.92
CA ILE A 206 -7.16 -15.02 4.01
C ILE A 206 -8.04 -14.53 2.86
N VAL A 207 -7.85 -13.30 2.42
CA VAL A 207 -8.75 -12.62 1.49
C VAL A 207 -8.18 -12.49 0.08
N ARG A 208 -6.88 -12.75 -0.08
CA ARG A 208 -6.18 -12.64 -1.36
C ARG A 208 -5.28 -13.85 -1.59
N LEU A 209 -5.55 -14.58 -2.65
CA LEU A 209 -4.76 -15.76 -3.00
C LEU A 209 -3.33 -15.39 -3.42
N GLU A 210 -3.15 -14.26 -4.07
CA GLU A 210 -1.86 -13.70 -4.46
C GLU A 210 -0.94 -13.37 -3.29
N ASN A 211 -1.51 -13.16 -2.11
CA ASN A 211 -0.79 -12.84 -0.87
C ASN A 211 -0.66 -14.00 0.12
N ARG A 212 -0.94 -15.22 -0.34
CA ARG A 212 -0.86 -16.42 0.53
C ARG A 212 0.55 -16.70 1.07
N ASP A 213 1.59 -16.12 0.49
CA ASP A 213 2.97 -16.17 0.96
C ASP A 213 3.28 -15.12 2.03
N LEU A 214 2.42 -14.12 2.21
CA LEU A 214 2.58 -13.15 3.28
C LEU A 214 2.18 -13.75 4.62
N MET A 215 2.97 -13.40 5.64
CA MET A 215 2.70 -13.77 7.02
C MET A 215 1.37 -13.16 7.49
N ARG A 216 0.62 -13.90 8.29
CA ARG A 216 -0.48 -13.37 9.09
C ARG A 216 0.08 -13.01 10.46
N ALA A 217 0.16 -11.73 10.75
CA ALA A 217 0.73 -11.22 12.00
C ALA A 217 0.29 -9.78 12.23
N PRO A 218 0.42 -9.24 13.45
CA PRO A 218 0.11 -7.85 13.72
C PRO A 218 0.92 -6.87 12.87
N ILE A 219 0.30 -5.74 12.53
CA ILE A 219 0.97 -4.56 11.96
C ILE A 219 1.02 -3.50 13.04
N GLU A 220 2.22 -2.97 13.35
CA GLU A 220 2.39 -2.17 14.55
C GLU A 220 3.38 -1.02 14.42
N ASN A 221 3.14 0.06 15.19
CA ASN A 221 4.11 1.13 15.39
C ASN A 221 4.55 1.79 14.07
N ILE A 222 3.60 2.24 13.25
CA ILE A 222 3.89 2.90 11.99
C ILE A 222 3.35 4.32 12.01
N SER A 223 4.18 5.25 11.58
CA SER A 223 3.83 6.66 11.42
C SER A 223 3.79 7.02 9.94
N PHE A 224 2.65 7.55 9.48
CA PHE A 224 2.45 8.10 8.15
C PHE A 224 2.31 9.61 8.23
N SER A 225 2.95 10.32 7.32
CA SER A 225 2.81 11.77 7.20
C SER A 225 2.88 12.25 5.75
N ASN A 226 2.18 13.34 5.46
CA ASN A 226 2.20 13.99 4.14
C ASN A 226 1.80 13.04 3.00
N ILE A 227 0.58 12.51 3.08
CA ILE A 227 0.03 11.61 2.07
C ILE A 227 -0.88 12.38 1.15
N HIS A 228 -0.64 12.30 -0.16
CA HIS A 228 -1.41 13.03 -1.14
C HIS A 228 -1.81 12.16 -2.33
N ALA A 229 -3.11 12.15 -2.65
CA ALA A 229 -3.61 11.54 -3.87
C ALA A 229 -4.74 12.40 -4.49
N ALA A 230 -4.65 12.65 -5.79
CA ALA A 230 -5.69 13.43 -6.48
C ALA A 230 -6.99 12.64 -6.63
N ASN A 231 -6.89 11.33 -6.81
CA ASN A 231 -8.02 10.43 -7.09
C ASN A 231 -7.64 8.97 -6.87
N CYS A 232 -7.56 8.48 -5.66
CA CYS A 232 -7.34 7.05 -5.36
C CYS A 232 -8.67 6.29 -5.23
N TYR A 233 -8.60 4.96 -5.23
CA TYR A 233 -9.78 4.14 -4.92
C TYR A 233 -10.09 4.27 -3.42
N THR A 234 -9.13 3.91 -2.55
CA THR A 234 -9.17 4.12 -1.11
C THR A 234 -7.91 4.85 -0.65
N ALA A 235 -8.00 5.84 0.24
CA ALA A 235 -6.79 6.47 0.75
C ALA A 235 -6.06 5.58 1.75
N VAL A 236 -6.77 5.02 2.73
CA VAL A 236 -6.20 4.11 3.74
C VAL A 236 -7.13 2.94 3.99
N ARG A 237 -6.65 1.74 3.74
CA ARG A 237 -7.32 0.50 4.13
C ARG A 237 -6.61 -0.14 5.32
N MET A 238 -7.39 -0.66 6.26
CA MET A 238 -6.92 -1.43 7.40
C MET A 238 -7.74 -2.72 7.46
N LEU A 239 -7.14 -3.85 7.09
CA LEU A 239 -7.78 -5.17 7.13
C LEU A 239 -7.22 -5.99 8.29
N SER A 240 -8.08 -6.25 9.26
CA SER A 240 -7.76 -7.04 10.47
C SER A 240 -8.84 -8.09 10.68
N VAL A 241 -8.45 -9.36 10.63
CA VAL A 241 -9.36 -10.51 10.81
C VAL A 241 -9.02 -11.25 12.11
N ASP A 242 -7.81 -11.78 12.23
CA ASP A 242 -7.29 -12.42 13.45
C ASP A 242 -6.20 -11.60 14.15
N HIS A 243 -5.41 -10.84 13.38
CA HIS A 243 -4.25 -10.13 13.90
C HIS A 243 -4.50 -8.63 13.95
N ALA A 244 -4.01 -8.01 15.00
CA ALA A 244 -4.24 -6.60 15.27
C ALA A 244 -3.45 -5.67 14.34
N ILE A 245 -4.05 -4.50 14.05
CA ILE A 245 -3.36 -3.32 13.52
C ILE A 245 -3.38 -2.30 14.64
N ARG A 246 -2.21 -1.87 15.14
CA ARG A 246 -2.14 -1.01 16.32
C ARG A 246 -0.98 -0.01 16.33
N ASN A 247 -1.18 1.06 17.11
CA ASN A 247 -0.20 2.13 17.25
C ASN A 247 0.13 2.77 15.89
N ILE A 248 -0.90 3.16 15.15
CA ILE A 248 -0.78 3.80 13.85
C ILE A 248 -1.06 5.29 14.00
N SER A 249 -0.19 6.12 13.47
CA SER A 249 -0.42 7.56 13.36
C SER A 249 -0.44 8.00 11.90
N ILE A 250 -1.43 8.81 11.52
CA ILE A 250 -1.55 9.40 10.19
C ILE A 250 -1.68 10.90 10.36
N ASN A 251 -0.74 11.64 9.78
CA ASN A 251 -0.69 13.09 9.89
C ASN A 251 -0.64 13.75 8.51
N ASN A 252 -1.49 14.74 8.29
CA ASN A 252 -1.55 15.49 7.04
C ASN A 252 -1.80 14.60 5.80
N LEU A 253 -3.05 14.13 5.69
CA LEU A 253 -3.52 13.37 4.53
C LEU A 253 -4.48 14.23 3.72
N GLU A 254 -4.24 14.39 2.40
CA GLU A 254 -5.19 15.02 1.48
C GLU A 254 -5.44 14.12 0.27
N CYS A 255 -6.67 13.57 0.16
CA CYS A 255 -7.00 12.63 -0.91
C CYS A 255 -8.40 12.87 -1.49
N GLY A 256 -8.47 12.82 -2.83
CA GLY A 256 -9.70 12.51 -3.53
C GLY A 256 -9.90 11.00 -3.56
N CYS A 257 -11.07 10.52 -3.16
CA CYS A 257 -11.34 9.10 -3.02
C CYS A 257 -12.54 8.70 -3.87
N ARG A 258 -12.41 7.67 -4.70
CA ARG A 258 -13.56 7.11 -5.42
C ARG A 258 -14.47 6.36 -4.47
N HIS A 259 -13.90 5.49 -3.64
CA HIS A 259 -14.65 4.70 -2.66
C HIS A 259 -14.48 5.25 -1.25
N TYR A 260 -13.35 4.97 -0.59
CA TYR A 260 -13.18 5.30 0.82
C TYR A 260 -12.01 6.27 1.03
N ALA A 261 -12.13 7.13 2.00
CA ALA A 261 -10.99 7.79 2.61
C ALA A 261 -10.33 6.86 3.64
N ILE A 262 -11.16 6.19 4.46
CA ILE A 262 -10.69 5.15 5.38
C ILE A 262 -11.64 3.96 5.29
N ASN A 263 -11.09 2.78 5.06
CA ASN A 263 -11.80 1.52 5.13
C ASN A 263 -11.15 0.61 6.19
N MET A 264 -11.85 0.41 7.31
CA MET A 264 -11.46 -0.53 8.36
C MET A 264 -12.31 -1.78 8.22
N ASP A 265 -11.80 -2.80 7.56
CA ASP A 265 -12.54 -4.02 7.29
C ASP A 265 -11.87 -5.27 7.87
N GLY A 266 -12.55 -6.39 7.78
CA GLY A 266 -12.09 -7.67 8.34
C GLY A 266 -13.23 -8.51 8.89
N ALA A 267 -14.19 -7.89 9.55
CA ALA A 267 -15.27 -8.61 10.20
C ALA A 267 -16.08 -9.52 9.26
N ARG A 268 -16.26 -9.13 8.01
CA ARG A 268 -16.94 -9.95 7.00
C ARG A 268 -16.21 -11.26 6.66
N TYR A 269 -14.90 -11.30 6.85
CA TYR A 269 -14.07 -12.46 6.58
C TYR A 269 -13.93 -13.40 7.78
N CYS A 270 -14.35 -12.99 8.97
CA CYS A 270 -14.25 -13.81 10.17
C CYS A 270 -15.11 -15.07 10.09
N ARG A 271 -16.14 -15.08 9.24
CA ARG A 271 -17.02 -16.24 9.06
C ARG A 271 -16.92 -16.87 7.69
N THR A 272 -16.40 -16.14 6.72
CA THR A 272 -16.35 -16.59 5.33
C THR A 272 -15.04 -16.14 4.71
N PRO A 273 -13.93 -16.82 5.02
CA PRO A 273 -12.67 -16.56 4.34
C PRO A 273 -12.83 -16.83 2.85
N LEU A 274 -12.26 -15.97 2.00
CA LEU A 274 -12.45 -16.07 0.56
C LEU A 274 -11.60 -17.18 -0.08
N PHE A 275 -10.41 -17.43 0.45
CA PHE A 275 -9.41 -18.28 -0.20
C PHE A 275 -8.82 -19.38 0.69
N ARG A 276 -8.99 -19.29 1.99
CA ARG A 276 -8.52 -20.29 2.94
C ARG A 276 -9.69 -20.86 3.72
N GLU A 277 -10.54 -21.61 3.01
CA GLU A 277 -11.75 -22.20 3.59
C GLU A 277 -11.46 -23.24 4.68
N ASP A 278 -10.25 -23.82 4.66
CA ASP A 278 -9.75 -24.77 5.66
C ASP A 278 -9.21 -24.05 6.92
N GLU A 279 -9.04 -22.76 6.87
CA GLU A 279 -8.43 -21.96 7.95
C GLU A 279 -9.42 -20.90 8.46
N MET A 280 -10.32 -21.32 9.34
CA MET A 280 -11.32 -20.41 9.90
C MET A 280 -10.68 -19.41 10.86
N PRO A 281 -10.93 -18.09 10.69
CA PRO A 281 -10.49 -17.07 11.61
C PRO A 281 -11.09 -17.24 13.01
N PHE A 282 -10.34 -16.92 14.04
CA PHE A 282 -10.78 -17.00 15.43
C PHE A 282 -11.40 -15.71 15.94
N GLY A 283 -10.97 -14.56 15.41
CA GLY A 283 -11.38 -13.24 15.88
C GLY A 283 -12.36 -12.54 14.97
N CYS A 284 -12.66 -11.32 15.29
CA CYS A 284 -13.35 -10.35 14.43
C CYS A 284 -12.50 -9.10 14.23
N GLY A 285 -11.19 -9.28 14.22
CA GLY A 285 -10.19 -8.26 14.06
C GLY A 285 -10.02 -7.34 15.28
N LEU A 286 -8.97 -6.56 15.23
CA LEU A 286 -8.70 -5.50 16.20
C LEU A 286 -7.87 -4.39 15.57
N ILE A 287 -8.43 -3.19 15.51
CA ILE A 287 -7.70 -1.97 15.15
C ILE A 287 -7.68 -1.09 16.38
N GLU A 288 -6.50 -0.84 16.94
CA GLU A 288 -6.39 -0.10 18.19
C GLU A 288 -5.28 0.94 18.24
N ASN A 289 -5.49 1.98 19.02
CA ASN A 289 -4.54 3.09 19.20
C ASN A 289 -4.18 3.74 17.85
N VAL A 290 -5.19 4.10 17.08
CA VAL A 290 -5.02 4.80 15.81
C VAL A 290 -5.32 6.28 15.99
N SER A 291 -4.40 7.14 15.58
CA SER A 291 -4.59 8.58 15.58
C SER A 291 -4.46 9.17 14.19
N ILE A 292 -5.44 9.94 13.76
CA ILE A 292 -5.44 10.65 12.49
C ILE A 292 -5.54 12.14 12.78
N ASN A 293 -4.59 12.92 12.28
CA ASN A 293 -4.53 14.36 12.48
C ASN A 293 -4.38 15.09 11.15
N GLY A 294 -5.31 15.99 10.86
CA GLY A 294 -5.31 16.77 9.64
C GLY A 294 -5.63 15.93 8.40
N MET A 295 -6.84 15.38 8.34
CA MET A 295 -7.33 14.63 7.20
C MET A 295 -8.28 15.48 6.37
N ARG A 296 -7.94 15.71 5.10
CA ARG A 296 -8.74 16.48 4.15
C ARG A 296 -9.10 15.60 2.96
N VAL A 297 -10.40 15.36 2.73
CA VAL A 297 -10.86 14.39 1.73
C VAL A 297 -12.08 14.89 0.96
N PHE A 298 -12.33 14.27 -0.18
CA PHE A 298 -13.52 14.51 -1.00
C PHE A 298 -13.82 13.29 -1.85
N ALA A 299 -15.09 13.07 -2.19
CA ALA A 299 -15.48 12.09 -3.19
C ALA A 299 -15.03 12.57 -4.57
N SER A 300 -14.16 11.80 -5.23
CA SER A 300 -13.63 12.12 -6.56
C SER A 300 -14.40 11.45 -7.70
N ASP A 301 -15.42 10.66 -7.39
CA ASP A 301 -16.26 9.90 -8.30
C ASP A 301 -17.74 10.18 -8.03
N GLU A 302 -18.58 10.09 -9.06
CA GLU A 302 -20.04 10.28 -8.97
C GLU A 302 -20.83 8.98 -8.82
N GLU A 303 -20.18 7.83 -9.02
CA GLU A 303 -20.85 6.55 -9.14
C GLU A 303 -20.77 5.70 -7.86
N ALA A 304 -19.65 5.77 -7.14
CA ALA A 304 -19.45 4.94 -5.95
C ALA A 304 -20.20 5.48 -4.73
N HIS A 305 -21.08 4.69 -4.16
CA HIS A 305 -21.94 5.08 -3.03
C HIS A 305 -21.42 4.66 -1.65
N ASP A 306 -20.22 4.09 -1.59
CA ASP A 306 -19.59 3.75 -0.31
C ASP A 306 -19.30 5.00 0.52
N PRO A 307 -19.36 4.91 1.86
CA PRO A 307 -19.04 6.04 2.73
C PRO A 307 -17.57 6.45 2.62
N LEU A 308 -17.25 7.71 2.91
CA LEU A 308 -15.85 8.14 2.96
C LEU A 308 -15.08 7.43 4.08
N ILE A 309 -15.70 7.20 5.22
CA ILE A 309 -15.11 6.45 6.33
C ILE A 309 -16.01 5.28 6.63
N CYS A 310 -15.50 4.06 6.49
CA CYS A 310 -16.21 2.82 6.80
C CYS A 310 -15.48 2.06 7.90
N VAL A 311 -16.20 1.65 8.92
CA VAL A 311 -15.66 0.87 10.03
C VAL A 311 -16.47 -0.40 10.16
N GLU A 312 -15.87 -1.55 9.86
CA GLU A 312 -16.50 -2.86 9.87
C GLU A 312 -15.76 -3.89 10.74
N THR A 313 -14.83 -3.46 11.55
CA THR A 313 -14.07 -4.36 12.43
C THR A 313 -14.00 -3.81 13.85
N THR A 314 -13.53 -4.63 14.80
CA THR A 314 -13.34 -4.16 16.18
C THR A 314 -12.33 -3.02 16.22
N CYS A 315 -12.72 -1.92 16.82
CA CYS A 315 -11.88 -0.73 16.90
C CYS A 315 -11.84 -0.20 18.34
N ARG A 316 -10.65 0.21 18.81
CA ARG A 316 -10.44 0.80 20.12
C ARG A 316 -9.49 1.97 20.04
N ASN A 317 -9.73 3.01 20.86
CA ASN A 317 -8.86 4.19 20.92
C ASN A 317 -8.55 4.77 19.53
N PHE A 318 -9.57 4.88 18.70
CA PHE A 318 -9.46 5.54 17.41
C PHE A 318 -9.77 7.02 17.60
N THR A 319 -8.86 7.88 17.20
CA THR A 319 -8.99 9.33 17.31
C THR A 319 -8.76 9.99 15.96
N MET A 320 -9.67 10.85 15.56
CA MET A 320 -9.53 11.69 14.38
C MET A 320 -9.69 13.16 14.76
N ASN A 321 -8.68 13.97 14.47
CA ASN A 321 -8.69 15.40 14.71
C ASN A 321 -8.39 16.16 13.42
N GLY A 322 -9.03 17.34 13.23
CA GLY A 322 -8.81 18.15 12.06
C GLY A 322 -9.29 17.48 10.77
N PHE A 323 -10.42 16.78 10.81
CA PHE A 323 -11.07 16.25 9.63
C PHE A 323 -11.76 17.37 8.86
N GLU A 324 -11.60 17.35 7.54
CA GLU A 324 -12.29 18.24 6.61
C GLU A 324 -12.77 17.45 5.39
N ARG A 325 -14.07 17.46 5.13
CA ARG A 325 -14.62 17.05 3.85
C ARG A 325 -14.65 18.28 2.91
N ILE A 326 -13.86 18.25 1.85
CA ILE A 326 -13.66 19.39 0.94
C ILE A 326 -14.86 19.49 -0.02
N LEU A 327 -15.97 20.04 0.43
CA LEU A 327 -17.24 20.08 -0.33
C LEU A 327 -17.10 20.71 -1.72
N LYS A 328 -16.21 21.68 -1.89
CA LYS A 328 -15.99 22.34 -3.19
C LYS A 328 -15.39 21.42 -4.26
N ARG A 329 -14.74 20.35 -3.84
CA ARG A 329 -14.14 19.33 -4.72
C ARG A 329 -14.92 18.03 -4.73
N ASP A 330 -15.84 17.86 -3.80
CA ASP A 330 -16.62 16.64 -3.60
C ASP A 330 -17.68 16.51 -4.70
N LYS A 331 -17.69 15.41 -5.39
CA LYS A 331 -18.66 15.11 -6.46
C LYS A 331 -19.97 14.53 -5.93
N GLN A 332 -20.00 14.16 -4.65
CA GLN A 332 -21.19 13.57 -4.01
C GLN A 332 -21.48 14.19 -2.63
N PRO A 333 -21.54 15.53 -2.52
CA PRO A 333 -21.64 16.16 -1.21
C PRO A 333 -22.94 15.83 -0.46
N GLU A 334 -24.01 15.50 -1.18
CA GLU A 334 -25.34 15.25 -0.62
C GLU A 334 -25.73 13.76 -0.57
N THR A 335 -25.02 12.90 -1.30
CA THR A 335 -25.42 11.50 -1.49
C THR A 335 -24.46 10.51 -0.84
N LYS A 336 -23.18 10.83 -0.76
CA LYS A 336 -22.17 9.96 -0.15
C LYS A 336 -22.05 10.26 1.34
N GLN A 337 -22.25 9.24 2.15
CA GLN A 337 -22.09 9.33 3.60
C GLN A 337 -20.65 9.68 3.97
N THR A 338 -20.47 10.48 5.02
CA THR A 338 -19.13 10.74 5.56
C THR A 338 -18.64 9.60 6.41
N LEU A 339 -19.47 9.05 7.31
CA LEU A 339 -19.09 7.98 8.20
C LEU A 339 -20.18 6.90 8.26
N LEU A 340 -19.77 5.65 8.11
CA LEU A 340 -20.61 4.50 8.33
C LEU A 340 -19.88 3.50 9.24
N VAL A 341 -20.55 3.04 10.27
CA VAL A 341 -20.03 2.05 11.18
C VAL A 341 -20.90 0.82 11.17
N ARG A 342 -20.27 -0.33 10.97
CA ARG A 342 -20.94 -1.63 10.90
C ARG A 342 -20.30 -2.59 11.89
N ASN A 343 -21.13 -3.40 12.52
CA ASN A 343 -20.71 -4.60 13.24
C ASN A 343 -19.58 -4.42 14.24
N MET A 344 -19.73 -3.50 15.16
CA MET A 344 -18.68 -3.18 16.13
C MET A 344 -19.05 -3.64 17.52
N VAL A 345 -18.12 -4.28 18.20
CA VAL A 345 -18.28 -4.72 19.60
C VAL A 345 -17.49 -3.81 20.51
N ASN A 346 -18.19 -3.15 21.46
CA ASN A 346 -17.57 -2.34 22.53
C ASN A 346 -16.48 -1.38 22.03
N THR A 347 -16.80 -0.65 20.99
CA THR A 347 -15.87 0.30 20.37
C THR A 347 -16.23 1.72 20.73
N ALA A 348 -15.24 2.51 21.11
CA ALA A 348 -15.34 3.95 21.20
C ALA A 348 -14.56 4.58 20.04
N ILE A 349 -15.21 5.45 19.28
CA ILE A 349 -14.58 6.28 18.25
C ILE A 349 -14.67 7.73 18.70
N GLU A 350 -13.53 8.38 18.82
CA GLU A 350 -13.47 9.81 19.03
C GLU A 350 -13.27 10.50 17.69
N LEU A 351 -14.23 11.33 17.31
CA LEU A 351 -14.18 12.12 16.09
C LEU A 351 -14.11 13.60 16.48
N GLY A 352 -13.21 14.32 15.85
CA GLY A 352 -13.05 15.74 16.06
C GLY A 352 -12.98 16.48 14.72
N CYS A 353 -13.67 17.60 14.65
CA CYS A 353 -13.51 18.56 13.57
C CYS A 353 -13.01 19.87 14.17
N GLY A 354 -11.83 20.30 13.80
CA GLY A 354 -11.21 21.42 14.48
C GLY A 354 -10.85 21.06 15.93
N ASN A 355 -11.40 21.79 16.88
CA ASN A 355 -11.17 21.57 18.32
C ASN A 355 -12.26 20.72 18.98
N GLU A 356 -13.23 20.24 18.23
CA GLU A 356 -14.33 19.47 18.78
C GLU A 356 -14.04 17.96 18.67
N ARG A 357 -14.36 17.24 19.72
CA ARG A 357 -14.30 15.80 19.80
C ARG A 357 -15.65 15.23 20.16
N HIS A 358 -16.03 14.18 19.46
CA HIS A 358 -17.25 13.45 19.76
C HIS A 358 -16.92 11.99 20.01
N ASN A 359 -17.33 11.50 21.16
CA ASN A 359 -17.22 10.07 21.50
C ASN A 359 -18.45 9.34 21.00
N ILE A 360 -18.22 8.31 20.24
CA ILE A 360 -19.26 7.42 19.76
C ILE A 360 -19.02 6.05 20.36
N ASP A 361 -19.84 5.71 21.38
CA ASP A 361 -19.83 4.37 21.97
C ASP A 361 -20.75 3.46 21.16
N MET A 362 -20.15 2.42 20.60
CA MET A 362 -20.88 1.49 19.75
C MET A 362 -20.90 0.11 20.35
N ARG A 363 -22.12 -0.43 20.45
CA ARG A 363 -22.36 -1.78 20.94
C ARG A 363 -22.96 -2.64 19.84
N VAL A 364 -22.34 -3.76 19.57
CA VAL A 364 -22.99 -4.81 18.74
C VAL A 364 -24.01 -5.55 19.61
N LYS A 365 -25.25 -5.49 19.20
CA LYS A 365 -26.33 -6.26 19.80
C LYS A 365 -26.52 -7.56 19.02
N SER A 366 -25.77 -8.57 19.27
CA SER A 366 -25.97 -9.89 18.64
C SER A 366 -25.14 -10.18 17.39
N ASP A 367 -25.20 -11.41 16.95
CA ASP A 367 -24.53 -12.02 15.78
C ASP A 367 -24.93 -11.48 14.40
N ARG A 368 -25.62 -10.36 14.34
CA ARG A 368 -26.03 -9.75 13.07
C ARG A 368 -25.27 -8.48 12.81
N PHE A 369 -24.80 -8.34 11.57
CA PHE A 369 -24.21 -7.12 11.06
C PHE A 369 -25.27 -6.02 10.95
N GLU A 370 -25.35 -5.14 11.93
CA GLU A 370 -26.23 -3.97 11.86
C GLU A 370 -25.42 -2.78 11.36
N THR A 371 -25.86 -2.22 10.26
CA THR A 371 -25.38 -0.94 9.78
C THR A 371 -25.94 0.16 10.66
N ARG A 372 -25.09 1.01 11.24
CA ARG A 372 -25.50 2.24 11.89
C ARG A 372 -24.94 3.41 11.12
N GLU A 373 -25.83 4.21 10.62
CA GLU A 373 -25.51 5.53 10.14
C GLU A 373 -25.25 6.41 11.35
N ILE A 374 -24.04 6.87 11.47
CA ILE A 374 -23.65 7.82 12.48
C ILE A 374 -23.50 9.17 11.78
N PHE A 375 -24.21 10.13 12.25
CA PHE A 375 -24.26 11.50 11.79
C PHE A 375 -23.14 11.91 10.84
N ASP A 376 -23.53 12.52 9.79
CA ASP A 376 -22.65 13.34 8.98
C ASP A 376 -22.37 14.70 9.68
N TYR A 377 -22.03 14.66 10.97
CA TYR A 377 -21.74 15.89 11.70
C TYR A 377 -20.43 16.53 11.26
N LEU A 378 -19.55 15.77 10.66
CA LEU A 378 -18.32 16.28 10.06
C LEU A 378 -18.61 17.19 8.87
N ALA A 379 -19.73 16.99 8.17
CA ALA A 379 -20.19 17.90 7.14
C ALA A 379 -20.85 19.18 7.72
N ILE A 380 -21.40 19.11 8.92
CA ILE A 380 -22.10 20.24 9.56
C ILE A 380 -21.11 21.32 10.02
N ASN A 381 -19.91 20.96 10.41
CA ASN A 381 -18.90 21.88 10.93
C ASN A 381 -18.02 22.53 9.85
N GLN A 382 -18.34 22.33 8.59
CA GLN A 382 -17.63 22.94 7.45
C GLN A 382 -18.21 24.30 7.01
N LYS A 383 -18.97 24.95 7.86
CA LYS A 383 -19.53 26.29 7.58
C LYS A 383 -18.56 27.41 7.80
#